data_472ae56f05c94df4ed33bd1b57bd1168
#
_entry.id   472ae56f05c94df4ed33bd1b57bd1168
#
_cell.length_a   1.000
_cell.length_b   1.000
_cell.length_c   1.000
_cell.angle_alpha   90.00
_cell.angle_beta   90.00
_cell.angle_gamma   90.00
#
_symmetry.space_group_name_H-M   'P 1'
#
loop_
_entity.id
_entity.type
_entity.pdbx_description
1 polymer ?
#
loop_
_entity_poly.entity_id
_entity_poly.type
_entity_poly.pdbx_seq_one_letter_code
_entity_poly.pdbx_strand_id
1 'polypeptide(L)'
;AALPVVLGAHLGSTGTILLASLGGKTNARRLGAATFLYKLAGTVAAVAVAPFLGHLAEGGGTKAALVTTQMGVAWLNALLLFPFSERLEALTTRLFPGGVTRIGEPLYLNDDLVDFPQLALFLLKKEMTRLASALEGFSLLLFRDGPARKEVLQLREGVTTLGETCLDYTFRIASPGNDAGLLADQARTSYAMIALKGLTDLLAQGFFLFWQGSFAPLRPMLSEDARWRKLEELLQDVLRLSLRAFVLGDTASSREAQGQKEALEKQAELLRRSLAGREQGTAGETTALLEYLFLAGRIAGSATQVARAEQNEERLPSRKNGENEPL
;
A
#
# COMPACT_ATOMS: atom_id res chain seq x y z
N ALA A 1 2.14 51.14 1.02
CA ALA A 1 2.56 50.41 -0.19
C ALA A 1 3.12 49.01 0.09
N ALA A 2 3.48 48.67 1.35
CA ALA A 2 4.09 47.38 1.71
C ALA A 2 3.09 46.18 1.74
N LEU A 3 1.86 46.38 2.23
CA LEU A 3 0.88 45.34 2.45
C LEU A 3 0.52 44.53 1.18
N PRO A 4 0.24 45.15 0.02
CA PRO A 4 -0.09 44.40 -1.21
C PRO A 4 1.06 43.50 -1.67
N VAL A 5 2.32 43.93 -1.50
CA VAL A 5 3.50 43.15 -1.86
C VAL A 5 3.65 41.91 -0.96
N VAL A 6 3.46 42.09 0.35
CA VAL A 6 3.51 41.01 1.33
C VAL A 6 2.42 39.98 1.06
N LEU A 7 1.18 40.43 0.82
CA LEU A 7 0.03 39.54 0.52
C LEU A 7 0.20 38.81 -0.81
N GLY A 8 0.71 39.51 -1.83
CA GLY A 8 1.02 38.86 -3.12
C GLY A 8 2.12 37.81 -3.02
N ALA A 9 3.18 38.07 -2.28
CA ALA A 9 4.26 37.12 -2.04
C ALA A 9 3.78 35.91 -1.20
N HIS A 10 2.91 36.17 -0.20
CA HIS A 10 2.32 35.13 0.64
C HIS A 10 1.47 34.13 -0.15
N LEU A 11 0.62 34.64 -1.06
CA LEU A 11 -0.20 33.81 -1.94
C LEU A 11 0.63 33.19 -3.08
N GLY A 12 1.53 33.95 -3.69
CA GLY A 12 2.37 33.49 -4.81
C GLY A 12 3.25 32.31 -4.46
N SER A 13 3.78 32.25 -3.24
CA SER A 13 4.59 31.12 -2.76
C SER A 13 3.83 29.79 -2.71
N THR A 14 2.50 29.77 -2.79
CA THR A 14 1.71 28.54 -2.87
C THR A 14 1.64 27.95 -4.27
N GLY A 15 1.91 28.74 -5.30
CA GLY A 15 1.87 28.28 -6.68
C GLY A 15 2.85 27.13 -6.94
N THR A 16 4.07 27.22 -6.40
CA THR A 16 5.08 26.16 -6.51
C THR A 16 4.66 24.88 -5.80
N ILE A 17 4.07 24.99 -4.61
CA ILE A 17 3.56 23.83 -3.86
C ILE A 17 2.40 23.18 -4.61
N LEU A 18 1.49 23.98 -5.15
CA LEU A 18 0.35 23.50 -5.92
C LEU A 18 0.83 22.74 -7.18
N LEU A 19 1.75 23.33 -7.94
CA LEU A 19 2.32 22.71 -9.14
C LEU A 19 3.07 21.41 -8.81
N ALA A 20 3.89 21.41 -7.78
CA ALA A 20 4.59 20.21 -7.32
C ALA A 20 3.62 19.11 -6.87
N SER A 21 2.48 19.47 -6.29
CA SER A 21 1.48 18.52 -5.82
C SER A 21 0.65 17.88 -6.94
N LEU A 22 0.53 18.50 -8.12
CA LEU A 22 -0.28 17.98 -9.24
C LEU A 22 0.23 16.63 -9.77
N GLY A 23 1.54 16.41 -9.80
CA GLY A 23 2.18 15.15 -10.17
C GLY A 23 2.24 14.12 -9.04
N GLY A 24 1.89 14.50 -7.80
CA GLY A 24 2.03 13.69 -6.62
C GLY A 24 0.85 12.75 -6.33
N LYS A 25 1.05 11.88 -5.32
CA LYS A 25 -0.01 11.03 -4.75
C LYS A 25 -1.16 11.90 -4.18
N THR A 26 -2.33 11.30 -3.97
CA THR A 26 -3.56 12.01 -3.50
C THR A 26 -3.33 12.88 -2.27
N ASN A 27 -2.52 12.40 -1.31
CA ASN A 27 -2.20 13.17 -0.11
C ASN A 27 -1.36 14.43 -0.42
N ALA A 28 -0.43 14.36 -1.38
CA ALA A 28 0.32 15.53 -1.83
C ALA A 28 -0.60 16.58 -2.47
N ARG A 29 -1.57 16.14 -3.29
CA ARG A 29 -2.59 17.03 -3.89
C ARG A 29 -3.49 17.66 -2.83
N ARG A 30 -3.92 16.90 -1.82
CA ARG A 30 -4.69 17.41 -0.68
C ARG A 30 -3.89 18.45 0.10
N LEU A 31 -2.61 18.16 0.40
CA LEU A 31 -1.73 19.08 1.10
C LEU A 31 -1.50 20.39 0.31
N GLY A 32 -1.26 20.28 -1.00
CA GLY A 32 -1.11 21.44 -1.88
C GLY A 32 -2.37 22.31 -1.91
N ALA A 33 -3.54 21.68 -2.06
CA ALA A 33 -4.83 22.36 -2.04
C ALA A 33 -5.15 22.96 -0.65
N ALA A 34 -4.89 22.23 0.44
CA ALA A 34 -5.07 22.74 1.80
C ALA A 34 -4.21 23.97 2.05
N THR A 35 -2.92 23.92 1.67
CA THR A 35 -2.00 25.05 1.81
C THR A 35 -2.46 26.28 1.01
N PHE A 36 -2.94 26.07 -0.22
CA PHE A 36 -3.49 27.14 -1.04
C PHE A 36 -4.73 27.76 -0.41
N LEU A 37 -5.73 26.95 -0.03
CA LEU A 37 -6.96 27.42 0.60
C LEU A 37 -6.71 28.12 1.93
N TYR A 38 -5.79 27.58 2.74
CA TYR A 38 -5.36 28.19 3.99
C TYR A 38 -4.79 29.60 3.78
N LYS A 39 -3.84 29.75 2.85
CA LYS A 39 -3.22 31.04 2.57
C LYS A 39 -4.17 32.00 1.86
N LEU A 40 -5.06 31.51 1.00
CA LEU A 40 -6.10 32.32 0.36
C LEU A 40 -7.06 32.91 1.40
N ALA A 41 -7.60 32.08 2.29
CA ALA A 41 -8.49 32.52 3.36
C ALA A 41 -7.80 33.55 4.28
N GLY A 42 -6.54 33.29 4.66
CA GLY A 42 -5.76 34.22 5.45
C GLY A 42 -5.43 35.52 4.75
N THR A 43 -5.20 35.50 3.44
CA THR A 43 -5.00 36.72 2.66
C THR A 43 -6.27 37.59 2.64
N VAL A 44 -7.44 36.96 2.44
CA VAL A 44 -8.74 37.64 2.51
C VAL A 44 -8.97 38.26 3.88
N ALA A 45 -8.70 37.52 4.97
CA ALA A 45 -8.82 38.02 6.33
C ALA A 45 -7.83 39.18 6.60
N ALA A 46 -6.60 39.08 6.13
CA ALA A 46 -5.60 40.14 6.28
C ALA A 46 -5.99 41.43 5.54
N VAL A 47 -6.63 41.33 4.36
CA VAL A 47 -7.16 42.52 3.65
C VAL A 47 -8.27 43.16 4.46
N ALA A 48 -9.16 42.41 5.08
CA ALA A 48 -10.24 42.95 5.92
C ALA A 48 -9.71 43.69 7.16
N VAL A 49 -8.59 43.20 7.75
CA VAL A 49 -7.95 43.80 8.94
C VAL A 49 -6.84 44.83 8.56
N ALA A 50 -6.59 45.02 7.27
CA ALA A 50 -5.54 45.91 6.77
C ALA A 50 -5.54 47.35 7.36
N PRO A 51 -6.71 48.03 7.53
CA PRO A 51 -6.75 49.35 8.13
C PRO A 51 -6.19 49.38 9.57
N PHE A 52 -6.50 48.33 10.35
CA PHE A 52 -6.01 48.19 11.72
C PHE A 52 -4.51 47.86 11.79
N LEU A 53 -4.03 46.98 10.90
CA LEU A 53 -2.60 46.65 10.80
C LEU A 53 -1.73 47.82 10.37
N GLY A 54 -2.28 48.74 9.58
CA GLY A 54 -1.63 49.98 9.16
C GLY A 54 -1.29 50.91 10.33
N HIS A 55 -2.22 51.06 11.28
CA HIS A 55 -2.00 51.87 12.48
C HIS A 55 -0.91 51.32 13.41
N LEU A 56 -0.76 50.01 13.49
CA LEU A 56 0.28 49.35 14.28
C LEU A 56 1.68 49.53 13.68
N ALA A 57 1.77 49.82 12.39
CA ALA A 57 3.04 49.96 11.65
C ALA A 57 3.57 51.41 11.56
N GLU A 58 2.81 52.40 12.04
CA GLU A 58 3.13 53.83 11.90
C GLU A 58 4.32 54.33 12.76
N GLY A 59 4.86 53.49 13.66
CA GLY A 59 6.00 53.87 14.54
C GLY A 59 7.38 53.37 14.10
N GLY A 60 7.51 52.63 13.01
CA GLY A 60 8.77 51.99 12.60
C GLY A 60 9.21 52.35 11.17
N GLY A 61 10.52 52.28 10.90
CA GLY A 61 11.04 52.47 9.53
C GLY A 61 10.48 51.39 8.59
N THR A 62 10.51 51.64 7.27
CA THR A 62 9.89 50.83 6.22
C THR A 62 10.19 49.30 6.32
N LYS A 63 11.40 48.92 6.75
CA LYS A 63 11.82 47.55 6.95
C LYS A 63 11.13 46.90 8.16
N ALA A 64 11.03 47.62 9.28
CA ALA A 64 10.36 47.14 10.47
C ALA A 64 8.84 46.95 10.22
N ALA A 65 8.22 47.90 9.53
CA ALA A 65 6.79 47.81 9.13
C ALA A 65 6.52 46.58 8.25
N LEU A 66 7.41 46.24 7.30
CA LEU A 66 7.30 45.06 6.46
C LEU A 66 7.34 43.75 7.29
N VAL A 67 8.32 43.63 8.17
CA VAL A 67 8.49 42.42 9.03
C VAL A 67 7.31 42.29 9.98
N THR A 68 6.90 43.37 10.66
CA THR A 68 5.77 43.35 11.61
C THR A 68 4.48 42.97 10.89
N THR A 69 4.21 43.46 9.69
CA THR A 69 3.05 43.12 8.88
C THR A 69 3.07 41.66 8.50
N GLN A 70 4.22 41.13 8.05
CA GLN A 70 4.34 39.71 7.65
C GLN A 70 4.14 38.77 8.83
N MET A 71 4.72 39.08 10.00
CA MET A 71 4.51 38.31 11.23
C MET A 71 3.05 38.41 11.70
N GLY A 72 2.45 39.58 11.67
CA GLY A 72 1.04 39.79 12.02
C GLY A 72 0.07 38.95 11.14
N VAL A 73 0.30 38.95 9.83
CA VAL A 73 -0.48 38.13 8.90
C VAL A 73 -0.29 36.63 9.17
N ALA A 74 0.93 36.19 9.45
CA ALA A 74 1.20 34.78 9.75
C ALA A 74 0.50 34.33 11.07
N TRP A 75 0.60 35.14 12.12
CA TRP A 75 -0.08 34.87 13.40
C TRP A 75 -1.60 34.92 13.27
N LEU A 76 -2.13 35.89 12.54
CA LEU A 76 -3.58 35.99 12.26
C LEU A 76 -4.09 34.73 11.54
N ASN A 77 -3.35 34.27 10.55
CA ASN A 77 -3.69 33.04 9.82
C ASN A 77 -3.67 31.82 10.75
N ALA A 78 -2.64 31.66 11.56
CA ALA A 78 -2.52 30.55 12.48
C ALA A 78 -3.69 30.54 13.49
N LEU A 79 -3.96 31.67 14.11
CA LEU A 79 -5.00 31.78 15.14
C LEU A 79 -6.43 31.61 14.58
N LEU A 80 -6.68 32.20 13.39
CA LEU A 80 -8.01 32.18 12.77
C LEU A 80 -8.33 30.84 12.16
N LEU A 81 -7.37 30.17 11.54
CA LEU A 81 -7.62 28.96 10.75
C LEU A 81 -7.32 27.66 11.49
N PHE A 82 -6.56 27.69 12.59
CA PHE A 82 -6.33 26.51 13.41
C PHE A 82 -7.63 25.80 13.87
N PRO A 83 -8.65 26.48 14.39
CA PRO A 83 -9.89 25.84 14.78
C PRO A 83 -10.72 25.29 13.58
N PHE A 84 -10.39 25.67 12.36
CA PHE A 84 -11.06 25.19 11.15
C PHE A 84 -10.28 24.12 10.39
N SER A 85 -9.17 23.64 10.94
CA SER A 85 -8.30 22.63 10.31
C SER A 85 -9.07 21.36 9.91
N GLU A 86 -9.96 20.84 10.76
CA GLU A 86 -10.78 19.67 10.47
C GLU A 86 -11.74 19.90 9.28
N ARG A 87 -12.32 21.11 9.17
CA ARG A 87 -13.19 21.45 8.05
C ARG A 87 -12.42 21.59 6.75
N LEU A 88 -11.18 22.10 6.83
CA LEU A 88 -10.29 22.21 5.69
C LEU A 88 -9.85 20.83 5.20
N GLU A 89 -9.57 19.91 6.11
CA GLU A 89 -9.31 18.51 5.80
C GLU A 89 -10.50 17.83 5.13
N ALA A 90 -11.71 18.01 5.69
CA ALA A 90 -12.94 17.49 5.10
C ALA A 90 -13.19 18.04 3.69
N LEU A 91 -12.92 19.34 3.47
CA LEU A 91 -13.07 19.99 2.16
C LEU A 91 -12.07 19.43 1.15
N THR A 92 -10.79 19.35 1.51
CA THR A 92 -9.74 18.81 0.61
C THR A 92 -9.94 17.33 0.32
N THR A 93 -10.47 16.57 1.28
CA THR A 93 -10.85 15.16 1.09
C THR A 93 -12.03 15.02 0.11
N ARG A 94 -12.97 15.94 0.11
CA ARG A 94 -14.08 15.98 -0.87
C ARG A 94 -13.62 16.41 -2.26
N LEU A 95 -12.69 17.37 -2.35
CA LEU A 95 -12.15 17.86 -3.64
C LEU A 95 -11.26 16.80 -4.31
N PHE A 96 -10.52 16.03 -3.53
CA PHE A 96 -9.66 14.95 -4.00
C PHE A 96 -10.11 13.63 -3.35
N PRO A 97 -11.24 13.05 -3.82
CA PRO A 97 -11.69 11.76 -3.35
C PRO A 97 -10.71 10.68 -3.83
N GLY A 98 -10.10 9.99 -2.93
CA GLY A 98 -9.09 8.98 -3.16
C GLY A 98 -8.03 9.19 -2.09
N GLY A 99 -8.20 8.63 -0.94
CA GLY A 99 -7.22 8.63 0.14
C GLY A 99 -6.61 7.28 0.20
N VAL A 100 -5.36 7.23 0.60
CA VAL A 100 -4.78 6.03 1.14
C VAL A 100 -5.81 5.46 2.09
N THR A 101 -6.36 4.30 1.75
CA THR A 101 -7.18 3.55 2.70
C THR A 101 -6.32 3.43 3.96
N ARG A 102 -6.92 3.44 5.16
CA ARG A 102 -6.18 3.21 6.42
C ARG A 102 -5.24 2.00 6.35
N ILE A 103 -5.50 1.09 5.42
CA ILE A 103 -4.68 -0.08 5.12
C ILE A 103 -3.34 0.30 4.48
N GLY A 104 -3.29 1.31 3.61
CA GLY A 104 -2.05 1.72 2.93
C GLY A 104 -1.09 2.55 3.80
N GLU A 105 -1.55 3.07 4.95
CA GLU A 105 -0.70 3.77 5.91
C GLU A 105 -0.04 2.75 6.85
N PRO A 106 1.30 2.75 6.99
CA PRO A 106 1.96 1.88 7.95
C PRO A 106 1.59 2.30 9.38
N LEU A 107 1.30 1.32 10.24
CA LEU A 107 0.97 1.56 11.65
C LEU A 107 2.17 1.33 12.58
N TYR A 108 3.05 0.41 12.20
CA TYR A 108 4.14 -0.03 13.06
C TYR A 108 5.50 0.44 12.59
N LEU A 109 5.68 0.77 11.30
CA LEU A 109 6.97 1.21 10.79
C LEU A 109 7.33 2.59 11.35
N ASN A 110 8.59 2.74 11.79
CA ASN A 110 9.14 3.99 12.28
C ASN A 110 10.53 4.20 11.69
N ASP A 111 10.69 5.30 10.97
CA ASP A 111 11.92 5.66 10.27
C ASP A 111 13.09 5.96 11.22
N ASP A 112 12.79 6.42 12.43
CA ASP A 112 13.83 6.70 13.45
C ASP A 112 14.47 5.42 14.02
N LEU A 113 13.87 4.25 13.73
CA LEU A 113 14.32 2.96 14.26
C LEU A 113 15.07 2.11 13.24
N VAL A 114 15.30 2.59 12.02
CA VAL A 114 16.01 1.82 10.98
C VAL A 114 17.46 1.50 11.34
N ASP A 115 18.08 2.32 12.19
CA ASP A 115 19.43 2.14 12.72
C ASP A 115 19.51 1.10 13.85
N PHE A 116 18.35 0.60 14.33
CA PHE A 116 18.23 -0.44 15.36
C PHE A 116 17.62 -1.73 14.75
N PRO A 117 18.44 -2.57 14.10
CA PRO A 117 17.93 -3.66 13.25
C PRO A 117 16.97 -4.62 13.95
N GLN A 118 17.22 -4.98 15.22
CA GLN A 118 16.33 -5.88 15.99
C GLN A 118 14.92 -5.32 16.11
N LEU A 119 14.82 -4.03 16.47
CA LEU A 119 13.52 -3.37 16.68
C LEU A 119 12.83 -3.10 15.33
N ALA A 120 13.59 -2.65 14.34
CA ALA A 120 13.09 -2.43 12.99
C ALA A 120 12.51 -3.70 12.37
N LEU A 121 13.21 -4.84 12.49
CA LEU A 121 12.73 -6.15 12.01
C LEU A 121 11.47 -6.61 12.74
N PHE A 122 11.41 -6.41 14.06
CA PHE A 122 10.20 -6.73 14.84
C PHE A 122 8.98 -5.93 14.38
N LEU A 123 9.15 -4.63 14.15
CA LEU A 123 8.08 -3.77 13.66
C LEU A 123 7.68 -4.11 12.21
N LEU A 124 8.66 -4.42 11.37
CA LEU A 124 8.42 -4.88 10.01
C LEU A 124 7.60 -6.18 9.98
N LYS A 125 7.93 -7.17 10.80
CA LYS A 125 7.17 -8.43 10.92
C LYS A 125 5.71 -8.19 11.32
N LYS A 126 5.46 -7.24 12.24
CA LYS A 126 4.08 -6.83 12.59
C LYS A 126 3.34 -6.22 11.40
N GLU A 127 4.01 -5.36 10.65
CA GLU A 127 3.40 -4.73 9.47
C GLU A 127 3.15 -5.74 8.36
N MET A 128 4.06 -6.70 8.15
CA MET A 128 3.89 -7.81 7.20
C MET A 128 2.69 -8.69 7.57
N THR A 129 2.47 -8.97 8.85
CA THR A 129 1.28 -9.70 9.34
C THR A 129 -0.01 -8.93 9.03
N ARG A 130 0.00 -7.60 9.18
CA ARG A 130 -1.13 -6.75 8.81
C ARG A 130 -1.37 -6.74 7.31
N LEU A 131 -0.31 -6.66 6.51
CA LEU A 131 -0.39 -6.75 5.05
C LEU A 131 -0.96 -8.11 4.62
N ALA A 132 -0.51 -9.22 5.19
CA ALA A 132 -1.01 -10.56 4.89
C ALA A 132 -2.51 -10.69 5.19
N SER A 133 -2.97 -10.16 6.34
CA SER A 133 -4.40 -10.15 6.70
C SER A 133 -5.23 -9.28 5.73
N ALA A 134 -4.68 -8.15 5.28
CA ALA A 134 -5.33 -7.30 4.29
C ALA A 134 -5.40 -7.96 2.91
N LEU A 135 -4.37 -8.73 2.52
CA LEU A 135 -4.35 -9.52 1.28
C LEU A 135 -5.38 -10.64 1.30
N GLU A 136 -5.60 -11.29 2.45
CA GLU A 136 -6.68 -12.27 2.59
C GLU A 136 -8.03 -11.61 2.32
N GLY A 137 -8.33 -10.49 2.96
CA GLY A 137 -9.56 -9.72 2.70
C GLY A 137 -9.69 -9.27 1.24
N PHE A 138 -8.60 -8.82 0.62
CA PHE A 138 -8.58 -8.45 -0.79
C PHE A 138 -8.86 -9.63 -1.71
N SER A 139 -8.26 -10.79 -1.45
CA SER A 139 -8.48 -12.00 -2.24
C SER A 139 -9.93 -12.47 -2.19
N LEU A 140 -10.56 -12.43 -1.01
CA LEU A 140 -11.98 -12.77 -0.86
C LEU A 140 -12.90 -11.85 -1.68
N LEU A 141 -12.63 -10.55 -1.68
CA LEU A 141 -13.41 -9.59 -2.47
C LEU A 141 -13.14 -9.70 -3.98
N LEU A 142 -11.92 -10.08 -4.37
CA LEU A 142 -11.54 -10.23 -5.77
C LEU A 142 -12.37 -11.31 -6.48
N PHE A 143 -12.64 -12.42 -5.79
CA PHE A 143 -13.36 -13.59 -6.33
C PHE A 143 -14.85 -13.58 -6.01
N ARG A 144 -15.33 -12.68 -5.15
CA ARG A 144 -16.74 -12.59 -4.77
C ARG A 144 -17.56 -11.84 -5.81
N ASP A 145 -18.75 -12.35 -6.10
CA ASP A 145 -19.74 -11.62 -6.90
C ASP A 145 -20.41 -10.54 -6.05
N GLY A 146 -20.52 -9.32 -6.61
CA GLY A 146 -21.30 -8.23 -6.07
C GLY A 146 -20.67 -7.19 -5.15
N PRO A 147 -19.36 -7.22 -4.76
CA PRO A 147 -18.82 -6.09 -4.03
C PRO A 147 -18.81 -4.82 -4.88
N ALA A 148 -18.95 -3.66 -4.23
CA ALA A 148 -18.83 -2.39 -4.93
C ALA A 148 -17.42 -2.27 -5.52
N ARG A 149 -17.31 -2.06 -6.84
CA ARG A 149 -16.02 -1.88 -7.56
C ARG A 149 -15.10 -0.88 -6.86
N LYS A 150 -15.68 0.16 -6.24
CA LYS A 150 -14.95 1.17 -5.48
C LYS A 150 -14.23 0.59 -4.26
N GLU A 151 -14.87 -0.32 -3.55
CA GLU A 151 -14.31 -0.98 -2.35
C GLU A 151 -13.11 -1.86 -2.71
N VAL A 152 -13.23 -2.66 -3.77
CA VAL A 152 -12.14 -3.51 -4.25
C VAL A 152 -10.97 -2.68 -4.76
N LEU A 153 -11.22 -1.56 -5.46
CA LEU A 153 -10.20 -0.61 -5.90
C LEU A 153 -9.46 0.03 -4.73
N GLN A 154 -10.19 0.47 -3.70
CA GLN A 154 -9.60 1.07 -2.51
C GLN A 154 -8.72 0.08 -1.75
N LEU A 155 -9.19 -1.15 -1.61
CA LEU A 155 -8.42 -2.20 -0.92
C LEU A 155 -7.16 -2.56 -1.72
N ARG A 156 -7.27 -2.71 -3.05
CA ARG A 156 -6.13 -2.92 -3.93
C ARG A 156 -5.06 -1.82 -3.78
N GLU A 157 -5.49 -0.56 -3.85
CA GLU A 157 -4.58 0.59 -3.69
C GLU A 157 -3.90 0.54 -2.32
N GLY A 158 -4.67 0.24 -1.27
CA GLY A 158 -4.15 0.14 0.10
C GLY A 158 -3.09 -0.95 0.25
N VAL A 159 -3.38 -2.18 -0.18
CA VAL A 159 -2.41 -3.29 -0.04
C VAL A 159 -1.17 -3.09 -0.91
N THR A 160 -1.32 -2.50 -2.10
CA THR A 160 -0.18 -2.20 -2.98
C THR A 160 0.74 -1.16 -2.35
N THR A 161 0.17 -0.05 -1.85
CA THR A 161 0.93 1.02 -1.19
C THR A 161 1.61 0.52 0.07
N LEU A 162 0.92 -0.27 0.91
CA LEU A 162 1.52 -0.85 2.11
C LEU A 162 2.65 -1.80 1.77
N GLY A 163 2.47 -2.67 0.76
CA GLY A 163 3.51 -3.58 0.29
C GLY A 163 4.76 -2.86 -0.22
N GLU A 164 4.59 -1.75 -0.97
CA GLU A 164 5.70 -0.90 -1.40
C GLU A 164 6.43 -0.27 -0.21
N THR A 165 5.67 0.27 0.75
CA THR A 165 6.23 0.91 1.95
C THR A 165 7.01 -0.08 2.82
N CYS A 166 6.47 -1.29 3.03
CA CYS A 166 7.16 -2.35 3.77
C CYS A 166 8.44 -2.80 3.06
N LEU A 167 8.41 -2.93 1.74
CA LEU A 167 9.59 -3.33 0.96
C LEU A 167 10.68 -2.26 1.02
N ASP A 168 10.32 -0.98 0.85
CA ASP A 168 11.25 0.14 0.97
C ASP A 168 11.89 0.19 2.38
N TYR A 169 11.07 0.06 3.43
CA TYR A 169 11.55 0.01 4.80
C TYR A 169 12.53 -1.14 5.02
N THR A 170 12.27 -2.32 4.44
CA THR A 170 13.14 -3.50 4.54
C THR A 170 14.56 -3.20 4.07
N PHE A 171 14.72 -2.48 2.95
CA PHE A 171 16.03 -2.13 2.40
C PHE A 171 16.73 -0.99 3.14
N ARG A 172 16.03 -0.24 3.96
CA ARG A 172 16.57 0.86 4.77
C ARG A 172 17.06 0.42 6.14
N ILE A 173 16.68 -0.80 6.59
CA ILE A 173 17.17 -1.33 7.87
C ILE A 173 18.68 -1.49 7.83
N ALA A 174 19.35 -0.91 8.82
CA ALA A 174 20.81 -0.97 8.93
C ALA A 174 21.32 -2.42 9.05
N SER A 175 22.53 -2.65 8.57
CA SER A 175 23.17 -3.96 8.71
C SER A 175 23.47 -4.26 10.19
N PRO A 176 23.14 -5.46 10.69
CA PRO A 176 23.39 -5.85 12.09
C PRO A 176 24.87 -6.12 12.42
N GLY A 177 25.80 -5.78 11.53
CA GLY A 177 27.23 -5.97 11.75
C GLY A 177 27.62 -7.45 11.80
N ASN A 178 28.32 -7.87 12.86
CA ASN A 178 28.85 -9.23 13.01
C ASN A 178 27.89 -10.21 13.73
N ASP A 179 26.66 -9.80 14.06
CA ASP A 179 25.67 -10.70 14.67
C ASP A 179 25.09 -11.64 13.61
N ALA A 180 25.62 -12.84 13.54
CA ALA A 180 25.21 -13.85 12.55
C ALA A 180 23.73 -14.27 12.71
N GLY A 181 23.20 -14.27 13.94
CA GLY A 181 21.80 -14.60 14.21
C GLY A 181 20.85 -13.52 13.65
N LEU A 182 21.17 -12.27 13.91
CA LEU A 182 20.39 -11.14 13.44
C LEU A 182 20.51 -10.94 11.92
N LEU A 183 21.69 -11.22 11.34
CA LEU A 183 21.88 -11.25 9.87
C LEU A 183 20.99 -12.30 9.21
N ALA A 184 20.92 -13.51 9.78
CA ALA A 184 20.04 -14.56 9.28
C ALA A 184 18.56 -14.18 9.38
N ASP A 185 18.16 -13.55 10.49
CA ASP A 185 16.78 -13.06 10.68
C ASP A 185 16.43 -11.93 9.69
N GLN A 186 17.35 -10.98 9.46
CA GLN A 186 17.19 -9.94 8.48
C GLN A 186 17.04 -10.50 7.05
N ALA A 187 17.90 -11.45 6.67
CA ALA A 187 17.84 -12.08 5.35
C ALA A 187 16.52 -12.83 5.16
N ARG A 188 16.05 -13.57 6.18
CA ARG A 188 14.79 -14.30 6.16
C ARG A 188 13.60 -13.35 6.05
N THR A 189 13.56 -12.31 6.88
CA THR A 189 12.48 -11.30 6.86
C THR A 189 12.44 -10.58 5.53
N SER A 190 13.59 -10.24 4.95
CA SER A 190 13.68 -9.63 3.62
C SER A 190 13.14 -10.56 2.53
N TYR A 191 13.49 -11.83 2.56
CA TYR A 191 12.98 -12.83 1.62
C TYR A 191 11.46 -12.98 1.75
N ALA A 192 10.93 -13.07 2.97
CA ALA A 192 9.51 -13.15 3.24
C ALA A 192 8.76 -11.90 2.75
N MET A 193 9.34 -10.71 2.94
CA MET A 193 8.77 -9.45 2.44
C MET A 193 8.72 -9.40 0.92
N ILE A 194 9.79 -9.82 0.24
CA ILE A 194 9.84 -9.89 -1.23
C ILE A 194 8.77 -10.86 -1.76
N ALA A 195 8.62 -12.04 -1.13
CA ALA A 195 7.60 -13.02 -1.50
C ALA A 195 6.18 -12.45 -1.31
N LEU A 196 5.93 -11.79 -0.18
CA LEU A 196 4.63 -11.18 0.13
C LEU A 196 4.30 -10.03 -0.83
N LYS A 197 5.29 -9.20 -1.19
CA LYS A 197 5.14 -8.14 -2.20
C LYS A 197 4.84 -8.74 -3.58
N GLY A 198 5.53 -9.82 -3.97
CA GLY A 198 5.26 -10.53 -5.21
C GLY A 198 3.81 -11.06 -5.30
N LEU A 199 3.30 -11.61 -4.20
CA LEU A 199 1.89 -12.02 -4.11
C LEU A 199 0.94 -10.81 -4.22
N THR A 200 1.26 -9.70 -3.55
CA THR A 200 0.50 -8.44 -3.64
C THR A 200 0.36 -7.98 -5.09
N ASP A 201 1.46 -7.98 -5.84
CA ASP A 201 1.48 -7.53 -7.23
C ASP A 201 0.68 -8.46 -8.15
N LEU A 202 0.77 -9.77 -7.93
CA LEU A 202 -0.01 -10.74 -8.68
C LEU A 202 -1.52 -10.62 -8.43
N LEU A 203 -1.93 -10.39 -7.18
CA LEU A 203 -3.34 -10.15 -6.85
C LEU A 203 -3.83 -8.81 -7.41
N ALA A 204 -2.99 -7.76 -7.39
CA ALA A 204 -3.30 -6.48 -8.00
C ALA A 204 -3.43 -6.58 -9.53
N GLN A 205 -2.60 -7.41 -10.20
CA GLN A 205 -2.72 -7.75 -11.61
C GLN A 205 -4.02 -8.53 -11.88
N GLY A 206 -4.36 -9.48 -11.01
CA GLY A 206 -5.60 -10.24 -11.07
C GLY A 206 -6.83 -9.35 -11.08
N PHE A 207 -6.83 -8.27 -10.32
CA PHE A 207 -7.91 -7.30 -10.32
C PHE A 207 -8.20 -6.75 -11.74
N PHE A 208 -7.18 -6.39 -12.51
CA PHE A 208 -7.38 -5.88 -13.87
C PHE A 208 -7.98 -6.95 -14.79
N LEU A 209 -7.49 -8.17 -14.70
CA LEU A 209 -8.01 -9.28 -15.50
C LEU A 209 -9.49 -9.57 -15.17
N PHE A 210 -9.81 -9.71 -13.89
CA PHE A 210 -11.15 -10.10 -13.42
C PHE A 210 -12.22 -9.00 -13.57
N TRP A 211 -11.84 -7.74 -13.42
CA TRP A 211 -12.80 -6.63 -13.31
C TRP A 211 -12.80 -5.67 -14.49
N GLN A 212 -11.73 -5.65 -15.29
CA GLN A 212 -11.55 -4.68 -16.37
C GLN A 212 -11.05 -5.31 -17.68
N GLY A 213 -10.44 -6.49 -17.64
CA GLY A 213 -9.82 -7.13 -18.77
C GLY A 213 -10.77 -7.99 -19.60
N SER A 214 -10.18 -8.74 -20.50
CA SER A 214 -10.85 -9.65 -21.45
C SER A 214 -11.61 -10.79 -20.76
N PHE A 215 -11.29 -11.12 -19.52
CA PHE A 215 -11.95 -12.16 -18.73
C PHE A 215 -13.24 -11.66 -18.05
N ALA A 216 -13.35 -10.37 -17.73
CA ALA A 216 -14.49 -9.81 -17.01
C ALA A 216 -15.87 -10.16 -17.64
N PRO A 217 -16.06 -10.06 -18.97
CA PRO A 217 -17.34 -10.43 -19.59
C PRO A 217 -17.63 -11.94 -19.58
N LEU A 218 -16.61 -12.79 -19.44
CA LEU A 218 -16.77 -14.25 -19.41
C LEU A 218 -17.16 -14.78 -18.03
N ARG A 219 -16.91 -14.02 -16.98
CA ARG A 219 -17.10 -14.41 -15.59
C ARG A 219 -18.51 -14.94 -15.26
N PRO A 220 -19.63 -14.29 -15.65
CA PRO A 220 -20.97 -14.80 -15.36
C PRO A 220 -21.20 -16.20 -15.94
N MET A 221 -20.74 -16.45 -17.17
CA MET A 221 -20.88 -17.74 -17.84
C MET A 221 -20.02 -18.82 -17.15
N LEU A 222 -18.84 -18.46 -16.67
CA LEU A 222 -17.92 -19.40 -16.01
C LEU A 222 -18.36 -19.74 -14.58
N SER A 223 -19.05 -18.83 -13.89
CA SER A 223 -19.61 -19.10 -12.56
C SER A 223 -20.68 -20.20 -12.57
N GLU A 224 -21.29 -20.49 -13.72
CA GLU A 224 -22.22 -21.60 -13.90
C GLU A 224 -21.53 -22.95 -14.15
N ASP A 225 -20.29 -22.95 -14.67
CA ASP A 225 -19.54 -24.19 -14.92
C ASP A 225 -18.84 -24.68 -13.63
N ALA A 226 -19.24 -25.86 -13.15
CA ALA A 226 -18.72 -26.48 -11.93
C ALA A 226 -17.19 -26.66 -11.94
N ARG A 227 -16.56 -26.81 -13.12
CA ARG A 227 -15.11 -27.01 -13.25
C ARG A 227 -14.35 -25.71 -12.97
N TRP A 228 -14.88 -24.58 -13.42
CA TRP A 228 -14.29 -23.24 -13.16
C TRP A 228 -14.52 -22.83 -11.71
N ARG A 229 -15.72 -23.05 -11.16
CA ARG A 229 -15.97 -22.84 -9.73
C ARG A 229 -14.99 -23.62 -8.86
N LYS A 230 -14.73 -24.88 -9.20
CA LYS A 230 -13.78 -25.71 -8.45
C LYS A 230 -12.35 -25.13 -8.50
N LEU A 231 -11.94 -24.58 -9.63
CA LEU A 231 -10.63 -23.90 -9.76
C LEU A 231 -10.55 -22.66 -8.84
N GLU A 232 -11.62 -21.85 -8.81
CA GLU A 232 -11.67 -20.65 -7.94
C GLU A 232 -11.68 -21.02 -6.45
N GLU A 233 -12.45 -22.04 -6.05
CA GLU A 233 -12.44 -22.56 -4.68
C GLU A 233 -11.03 -23.01 -4.25
N LEU A 234 -10.36 -23.79 -5.10
CA LEU A 234 -8.99 -24.24 -4.84
C LEU A 234 -8.02 -23.08 -4.71
N LEU A 235 -8.15 -22.05 -5.57
CA LEU A 235 -7.30 -20.87 -5.51
C LEU A 235 -7.53 -20.07 -4.21
N GLN A 236 -8.78 -19.92 -3.78
CA GLN A 236 -9.11 -19.26 -2.52
C GLN A 236 -8.58 -20.05 -1.32
N ASP A 237 -8.69 -21.38 -1.34
CA ASP A 237 -8.15 -22.22 -0.27
C ASP A 237 -6.63 -22.15 -0.19
N VAL A 238 -5.92 -22.18 -1.32
CA VAL A 238 -4.45 -21.97 -1.36
C VAL A 238 -4.08 -20.63 -0.75
N LEU A 239 -4.76 -19.55 -1.14
CA LEU A 239 -4.48 -18.20 -0.63
C LEU A 239 -4.72 -18.12 0.89
N ARG A 240 -5.89 -18.57 1.35
CA ARG A 240 -6.25 -18.56 2.76
C ARG A 240 -5.29 -19.37 3.62
N LEU A 241 -4.98 -20.60 3.22
CA LEU A 241 -4.06 -21.47 3.96
C LEU A 241 -2.63 -20.94 3.96
N SER A 242 -2.15 -20.39 2.84
CA SER A 242 -0.81 -19.83 2.73
C SER A 242 -0.64 -18.57 3.58
N LEU A 243 -1.60 -17.64 3.55
CA LEU A 243 -1.54 -16.43 4.36
C LEU A 243 -1.69 -16.75 5.84
N ARG A 244 -2.55 -17.70 6.20
CA ARG A 244 -2.68 -18.20 7.57
C ARG A 244 -1.38 -18.85 8.05
N ALA A 245 -0.76 -19.70 7.25
CA ALA A 245 0.53 -20.32 7.57
C ALA A 245 1.62 -19.27 7.82
N PHE A 246 1.65 -18.20 7.02
CA PHE A 246 2.56 -17.10 7.19
C PHE A 246 2.32 -16.33 8.50
N VAL A 247 1.05 -15.99 8.80
CA VAL A 247 0.69 -15.18 9.99
C VAL A 247 0.93 -15.95 11.30
N LEU A 248 0.65 -17.27 11.30
CA LEU A 248 0.69 -18.10 12.50
C LEU A 248 1.98 -18.94 12.63
N GLY A 249 2.84 -18.97 11.61
CA GLY A 249 3.99 -19.89 11.55
C GLY A 249 3.58 -21.37 11.48
N ASP A 250 2.35 -21.67 10.99
CA ASP A 250 1.75 -23.01 11.04
C ASP A 250 2.21 -23.89 9.88
N THR A 251 3.03 -24.88 10.18
CA THR A 251 3.53 -25.85 9.19
C THR A 251 2.46 -26.79 8.65
N ALA A 252 1.39 -27.04 9.40
CA ALA A 252 0.27 -27.87 8.94
C ALA A 252 -0.51 -27.16 7.83
N SER A 253 -0.88 -25.90 8.04
CA SER A 253 -1.53 -25.06 7.02
C SER A 253 -0.66 -24.88 5.77
N SER A 254 0.67 -24.80 5.90
CA SER A 254 1.56 -24.72 4.75
C SER A 254 1.59 -26.00 3.91
N ARG A 255 1.60 -27.16 4.56
CA ARG A 255 1.51 -28.46 3.85
C ARG A 255 0.16 -28.66 3.18
N GLU A 256 -0.91 -28.27 3.84
CA GLU A 256 -2.25 -28.30 3.27
C GLU A 256 -2.38 -27.38 2.05
N ALA A 257 -1.85 -26.13 2.13
CA ALA A 257 -1.77 -25.20 1.01
C ALA A 257 -1.05 -25.81 -0.19
N GLN A 258 0.04 -26.55 0.05
CA GLN A 258 0.77 -27.24 -1.01
C GLN A 258 -0.08 -28.34 -1.68
N GLY A 259 -0.84 -29.14 -0.90
CA GLY A 259 -1.77 -30.14 -1.44
C GLY A 259 -2.89 -29.52 -2.27
N GLN A 260 -3.46 -28.40 -1.80
CA GLN A 260 -4.49 -27.67 -2.56
C GLN A 260 -3.92 -27.06 -3.87
N LYS A 261 -2.66 -26.57 -3.85
CA LYS A 261 -1.98 -26.11 -5.06
C LYS A 261 -1.85 -27.22 -6.11
N GLU A 262 -1.45 -28.43 -5.71
CA GLU A 262 -1.34 -29.57 -6.61
C GLU A 262 -2.72 -29.96 -7.21
N ALA A 263 -3.78 -29.87 -6.41
CA ALA A 263 -5.14 -30.07 -6.89
C ALA A 263 -5.54 -28.98 -7.90
N LEU A 264 -5.18 -27.73 -7.63
CA LEU A 264 -5.41 -26.59 -8.55
C LEU A 264 -4.68 -26.79 -9.89
N GLU A 265 -3.43 -27.23 -9.86
CA GLU A 265 -2.63 -27.46 -11.08
C GLU A 265 -3.26 -28.58 -11.93
N LYS A 266 -3.75 -29.66 -11.30
CA LYS A 266 -4.49 -30.74 -12.00
C LYS A 266 -5.79 -30.20 -12.61
N GLN A 267 -6.55 -29.41 -11.88
CA GLN A 267 -7.80 -28.82 -12.37
C GLN A 267 -7.54 -27.85 -13.53
N ALA A 268 -6.51 -27.02 -13.43
CA ALA A 268 -6.12 -26.10 -14.49
C ALA A 268 -5.69 -26.84 -15.77
N GLU A 269 -4.99 -27.95 -15.63
CA GLU A 269 -4.61 -28.79 -16.79
C GLU A 269 -5.82 -29.43 -17.48
N LEU A 270 -6.80 -29.92 -16.72
CA LEU A 270 -8.06 -30.42 -17.28
C LEU A 270 -8.81 -29.34 -18.06
N LEU A 271 -8.86 -28.11 -17.52
CA LEU A 271 -9.47 -26.97 -18.20
C LEU A 271 -8.72 -26.61 -19.47
N ARG A 272 -7.37 -26.54 -19.46
CA ARG A 272 -6.56 -26.28 -20.66
C ARG A 272 -6.85 -27.29 -21.77
N ARG A 273 -6.90 -28.60 -21.45
CA ARG A 273 -7.23 -29.64 -22.43
C ARG A 273 -8.64 -29.47 -23.00
N SER A 274 -9.61 -29.07 -22.14
CA SER A 274 -10.97 -28.83 -22.63
C SER A 274 -11.07 -27.61 -23.54
N LEU A 275 -10.22 -26.61 -23.36
CA LEU A 275 -10.13 -25.43 -24.23
C LEU A 275 -9.50 -25.75 -25.59
N ALA A 276 -8.48 -26.63 -25.61
CA ALA A 276 -7.81 -27.05 -26.83
C ALA A 276 -8.75 -27.88 -27.77
N GLY A 277 -9.76 -28.56 -27.22
CA GLY A 277 -10.76 -29.33 -27.97
C GLY A 277 -12.05 -28.54 -28.31
N ARG A 278 -12.13 -27.27 -28.02
CA ARG A 278 -13.32 -26.44 -28.26
C ARG A 278 -13.34 -25.97 -29.73
N GLU A 279 -14.28 -26.45 -30.51
CA GLU A 279 -14.55 -25.97 -31.89
C GLU A 279 -15.37 -24.66 -31.90
N GLN A 280 -16.03 -24.30 -30.79
CA GLN A 280 -16.86 -23.11 -30.65
C GLN A 280 -16.28 -22.16 -29.59
N GLY A 281 -15.77 -21.03 -30.02
CA GLY A 281 -15.26 -19.94 -29.19
C GLY A 281 -14.44 -18.96 -30.04
N THR A 282 -14.46 -17.69 -29.71
CA THR A 282 -13.56 -16.74 -30.37
C THR A 282 -12.12 -16.95 -29.90
N ALA A 283 -11.13 -16.69 -30.74
CA ALA A 283 -9.71 -16.77 -30.35
C ALA A 283 -9.41 -15.88 -29.14
N GLY A 284 -10.10 -14.73 -29.01
CA GLY A 284 -9.98 -13.81 -27.89
C GLY A 284 -10.46 -14.40 -26.57
N GLU A 285 -11.61 -15.13 -26.56
CA GLU A 285 -12.11 -15.80 -25.35
C GLU A 285 -11.17 -16.91 -24.89
N THR A 286 -10.68 -17.73 -25.80
CA THR A 286 -9.73 -18.79 -25.48
C THR A 286 -8.44 -18.21 -24.88
N THR A 287 -7.92 -17.12 -25.44
CA THR A 287 -6.75 -16.43 -24.92
C THR A 287 -7.00 -15.90 -23.51
N ALA A 288 -8.14 -15.24 -23.26
CA ALA A 288 -8.50 -14.73 -21.94
C ALA A 288 -8.59 -15.83 -20.89
N LEU A 289 -9.17 -16.98 -21.25
CA LEU A 289 -9.28 -18.15 -20.35
C LEU A 289 -7.91 -18.76 -20.04
N LEU A 290 -7.01 -18.85 -21.02
CA LEU A 290 -5.65 -19.34 -20.81
C LEU A 290 -4.84 -18.37 -19.95
N GLU A 291 -4.98 -17.06 -20.15
CA GLU A 291 -4.34 -16.02 -19.33
C GLU A 291 -4.79 -16.12 -17.87
N TYR A 292 -6.09 -16.34 -17.63
CA TYR A 292 -6.62 -16.59 -16.29
C TYR A 292 -6.00 -17.83 -15.63
N LEU A 293 -5.97 -18.97 -16.33
CA LEU A 293 -5.38 -20.21 -15.81
C LEU A 293 -3.89 -20.04 -15.48
N PHE A 294 -3.17 -19.29 -16.31
CA PHE A 294 -1.76 -19.00 -16.07
C PHE A 294 -1.57 -18.12 -14.82
N LEU A 295 -2.37 -17.06 -14.71
CA LEU A 295 -2.31 -16.15 -13.55
C LEU A 295 -2.71 -16.86 -12.25
N ALA A 296 -3.76 -17.69 -12.27
CA ALA A 296 -4.17 -18.49 -11.12
C ALA A 296 -3.04 -19.40 -10.61
N GLY A 297 -2.34 -20.07 -11.53
CA GLY A 297 -1.16 -20.87 -11.18
C GLY A 297 -0.01 -20.06 -10.58
N ARG A 298 0.25 -18.87 -11.10
CA ARG A 298 1.27 -17.95 -10.56
C ARG A 298 0.91 -17.46 -9.16
N ILE A 299 -0.35 -17.07 -8.95
CA ILE A 299 -0.86 -16.63 -7.63
C ILE A 299 -0.71 -17.78 -6.62
N ALA A 300 -1.15 -19.00 -6.97
CA ALA A 300 -1.03 -20.17 -6.09
C ALA A 300 0.45 -20.50 -5.76
N GLY A 301 1.34 -20.42 -6.76
CA GLY A 301 2.79 -20.59 -6.58
C GLY A 301 3.38 -19.55 -5.62
N SER A 302 3.07 -18.28 -5.83
CA SER A 302 3.55 -17.18 -4.97
C SER A 302 2.99 -17.29 -3.55
N ALA A 303 1.71 -17.63 -3.39
CA ALA A 303 1.09 -17.83 -2.08
C ALA A 303 1.79 -18.94 -1.28
N THR A 304 2.04 -20.10 -1.88
CA THR A 304 2.77 -21.20 -1.21
C THR A 304 4.23 -20.85 -0.90
N GLN A 305 4.85 -19.96 -1.69
CA GLN A 305 6.18 -19.43 -1.40
C GLN A 305 6.18 -18.54 -0.15
N VAL A 306 5.15 -17.68 0.00
CA VAL A 306 4.94 -16.87 1.22
C VAL A 306 4.80 -17.77 2.44
N ALA A 307 3.98 -18.84 2.36
CA ALA A 307 3.79 -19.78 3.46
C ALA A 307 5.10 -20.46 3.92
N ARG A 308 6.02 -20.72 2.99
CA ARG A 308 7.32 -21.35 3.28
C ARG A 308 8.38 -20.37 3.81
N ALA A 309 8.21 -19.09 3.52
CA ALA A 309 9.22 -18.09 3.88
C ALA A 309 9.43 -17.99 5.39
N GLU A 310 8.36 -18.18 6.19
CA GLU A 310 8.43 -18.17 7.66
C GLU A 310 8.96 -19.51 8.24
N GLN A 311 8.85 -20.63 7.51
CA GLN A 311 9.16 -21.97 8.02
C GLN A 311 10.63 -22.39 7.86
N ASN A 312 11.46 -21.57 7.24
CA ASN A 312 12.88 -21.90 7.01
C ASN A 312 13.75 -21.92 8.30
N GLU A 313 13.14 -21.86 9.49
CA GLU A 313 13.86 -21.98 10.75
C GLU A 313 14.51 -23.35 10.95
N GLU A 314 13.89 -24.45 10.47
CA GLU A 314 14.37 -25.81 10.73
C GLU A 314 15.50 -26.28 9.80
N ARG A 315 15.86 -25.52 8.74
CA ARG A 315 16.82 -25.98 7.73
C ARG A 315 18.21 -25.36 7.80
N LEU A 316 18.47 -24.42 8.70
CA LEU A 316 19.84 -24.01 8.98
C LEU A 316 20.45 -25.11 9.84
N PRO A 317 21.56 -25.79 9.41
CA PRO A 317 22.20 -26.81 10.22
C PRO A 317 22.63 -26.14 11.52
N SER A 318 22.05 -26.58 12.64
CA SER A 318 22.59 -26.26 13.97
C SER A 318 24.06 -26.63 13.92
N ARG A 319 24.94 -25.63 13.99
CA ARG A 319 26.35 -25.84 14.16
C ARG A 319 26.50 -26.63 15.47
N LYS A 320 26.66 -27.95 15.37
CA LYS A 320 27.05 -28.78 16.51
C LYS A 320 28.24 -28.08 17.16
N ASN A 321 28.04 -27.66 18.40
CA ASN A 321 29.12 -27.18 19.26
C ASN A 321 30.26 -28.22 19.15
N GLY A 322 31.38 -27.76 18.66
CA GLY A 322 32.56 -28.60 18.60
C GLY A 322 32.88 -29.07 20.01
N GLU A 323 32.73 -30.36 20.24
CA GLU A 323 33.33 -31.02 21.35
C GLU A 323 34.83 -30.78 21.21
N ASN A 324 35.38 -30.01 22.13
CA ASN A 324 36.81 -29.96 22.41
C ASN A 324 37.23 -31.36 22.85
N GLU A 325 37.83 -32.14 21.99
CA GLU A 325 38.74 -33.20 22.44
C GLU A 325 40.06 -32.54 22.87
N PRO A 326 40.50 -32.75 24.14
CA PRO A 326 41.85 -32.37 24.56
C PRO A 326 42.88 -33.37 24.05
N LEU A 327 43.94 -32.86 23.44
CA LEU A 327 45.21 -33.53 23.28
C LEU A 327 46.02 -33.50 24.59
#